data_73a12ddf7ce9f0683a2d82866e906b8b
#
_entry.id   73a12ddf7ce9f0683a2d82866e906b8b
#
_cell.length_a   1.000
_cell.length_b   1.000
_cell.length_c   1.000
_cell.angle_alpha   90.00
_cell.angle_beta   90.00
_cell.angle_gamma   90.00
#
_symmetry.space_group_name_H-M   'P 1'
#
loop_
_entity.id
_entity.type
_entity.pdbx_description
1 polymer ?
#
loop_
_entity_poly.entity_id
_entity_poly.type
_entity_poly.pdbx_seq_one_letter_code
_entity_poly.pdbx_strand_id
1 'polypeptide(L)'
;VLSTDMTIYHANSVTGLVESLVGVVPGGGGVKELLYRWRDIKGNETEAAWATFMNVGYGKTAQSPLEAKELAMFREGIDSFVMNRDRLLDTALNAIQELAKDYQPTYRDNFIMPGREVWQEMQNWLQKTHEKGYLTPHDVTTGTQIARIVTGGDVDAGTVMNEDDLFDLERKAFLALAKTEQTKSRIQHMLSYVKPLRN
;
A
#
# COMPACT_ATOMS: atom_id res chain seq x y z
N VAL A 1 -1.56 -2.04 -11.08
CA VAL A 1 -0.30 -2.71 -10.70
C VAL A 1 -0.54 -3.77 -9.63
N LEU A 2 -1.05 -3.39 -8.47
CA LEU A 2 -1.17 -4.34 -7.34
C LEU A 2 -2.29 -5.37 -7.52
N SER A 3 -3.39 -5.01 -8.14
CA SER A 3 -4.62 -5.81 -8.28
C SER A 3 -4.73 -6.55 -9.63
N THR A 4 -3.61 -6.90 -10.25
CA THR A 4 -3.55 -7.60 -11.55
C THR A 4 -2.82 -8.91 -11.42
N ASP A 5 -3.22 -9.91 -12.19
CA ASP A 5 -2.55 -11.23 -12.23
C ASP A 5 -1.11 -11.09 -12.72
N MET A 6 -0.88 -10.20 -13.69
CA MET A 6 0.46 -9.86 -14.20
C MET A 6 0.53 -8.38 -14.54
N THR A 7 1.65 -7.76 -14.27
CA THR A 7 1.95 -6.38 -14.68
C THR A 7 3.13 -6.36 -15.65
N ILE A 8 2.98 -5.62 -16.75
CA ILE A 8 4.08 -5.34 -17.67
C ILE A 8 4.45 -3.88 -17.56
N TYR A 9 5.64 -3.64 -17.07
CA TYR A 9 6.18 -2.30 -16.86
C TYR A 9 6.97 -1.81 -18.07
N HIS A 10 7.10 -0.52 -18.21
CA HIS A 10 8.24 0.07 -18.91
C HIS A 10 9.41 0.21 -17.94
N ALA A 11 10.65 0.10 -18.42
CA ALA A 11 11.84 0.16 -17.57
C ALA A 11 11.95 1.42 -16.70
N ASN A 12 11.34 2.54 -17.12
CA ASN A 12 11.29 3.80 -16.39
C ASN A 12 9.94 4.03 -15.67
N SER A 13 9.16 2.98 -15.42
CA SER A 13 7.90 3.13 -14.68
C SER A 13 8.16 3.50 -13.23
N VAL A 14 7.49 4.57 -12.79
CA VAL A 14 7.48 4.97 -11.38
C VAL A 14 6.23 4.39 -10.73
N THR A 15 6.40 3.67 -9.63
CA THR A 15 5.30 3.06 -8.89
C THR A 15 5.41 3.35 -7.41
N GLY A 16 4.27 3.51 -6.74
CA GLY A 16 4.20 3.77 -5.31
C GLY A 16 2.78 4.03 -4.84
N LEU A 17 2.56 3.88 -3.55
CA LEU A 17 1.34 4.29 -2.85
C LEU A 17 1.67 5.58 -2.09
N VAL A 18 1.29 6.71 -2.67
CA VAL A 18 1.73 8.05 -2.23
C VAL A 18 0.63 8.88 -1.56
N GLU A 19 -0.51 8.28 -1.33
CA GLU A 19 -1.72 8.92 -0.81
C GLU A 19 -1.51 9.55 0.57
N SER A 20 -0.61 8.98 1.39
CA SER A 20 -0.23 9.51 2.71
C SER A 20 0.40 10.91 2.63
N LEU A 21 1.05 11.26 1.51
CA LEU A 21 1.65 12.59 1.31
C LEU A 21 0.60 13.71 1.24
N VAL A 22 -0.63 13.37 0.89
CA VAL A 22 -1.77 14.30 0.93
C VAL A 22 -2.74 14.02 2.08
N GLY A 23 -2.35 13.15 3.02
CA GLY A 23 -3.08 12.91 4.27
C GLY A 23 -4.26 11.94 4.15
N VAL A 24 -4.29 11.08 3.14
CA VAL A 24 -5.23 9.95 3.02
C VAL A 24 -4.47 8.63 2.93
N VAL A 25 -5.18 7.53 3.02
CA VAL A 25 -4.65 6.19 2.72
C VAL A 25 -5.11 5.75 1.33
N PRO A 26 -4.43 4.80 0.68
CA PRO A 26 -4.99 4.11 -0.47
C PRO A 26 -6.38 3.57 -0.15
N GLY A 27 -7.38 3.92 -0.95
CA GLY A 27 -8.79 3.55 -0.69
C GLY A 27 -9.36 2.55 -1.69
N GLY A 28 -8.51 2.01 -2.57
CA GLY A 28 -8.87 1.07 -3.63
C GLY A 28 -8.22 -0.30 -3.49
N GLY A 29 -7.89 -0.74 -2.28
CA GLY A 29 -7.27 -2.04 -2.02
C GLY A 29 -5.74 -2.04 -2.08
N GLY A 30 -5.09 -0.86 -2.20
CA GLY A 30 -3.63 -0.78 -2.33
C GLY A 30 -2.88 -1.25 -1.10
N VAL A 31 -3.34 -0.90 0.09
CA VAL A 31 -2.72 -1.35 1.36
C VAL A 31 -2.91 -2.85 1.51
N LYS A 32 -4.13 -3.34 1.29
CA LYS A 32 -4.50 -4.75 1.34
C LYS A 32 -3.61 -5.59 0.42
N GLU A 33 -3.50 -5.22 -0.84
CA GLU A 33 -2.69 -5.96 -1.81
C GLU A 33 -1.20 -5.97 -1.44
N LEU A 34 -0.68 -4.83 -0.96
CA LEU A 34 0.70 -4.73 -0.53
C LEU A 34 0.95 -5.58 0.73
N LEU A 35 -0.02 -5.64 1.65
CA LEU A 35 0.04 -6.47 2.85
C LEU A 35 0.14 -7.97 2.49
N TYR A 36 -0.66 -8.45 1.54
CA TYR A 36 -0.58 -9.82 1.04
C TYR A 36 0.78 -10.11 0.40
N ARG A 37 1.28 -9.21 -0.45
CA ARG A 37 2.59 -9.38 -1.10
C ARG A 37 3.74 -9.41 -0.11
N TRP A 38 3.70 -8.58 0.92
CA TRP A 38 4.69 -8.61 1.99
C TRP A 38 4.60 -9.88 2.84
N ARG A 39 3.37 -10.39 3.10
CA ARG A 39 3.19 -11.68 3.77
C ARG A 39 3.86 -12.81 2.99
N ASP A 40 3.62 -12.84 1.68
CA ASP A 40 4.20 -13.87 0.79
C ASP A 40 5.74 -13.82 0.76
N ILE A 41 6.32 -12.62 0.92
CA ILE A 41 7.77 -12.42 0.96
C ILE A 41 8.35 -12.74 2.34
N LYS A 42 7.70 -12.28 3.41
CA LYS A 42 8.22 -12.38 4.78
C LYS A 42 7.88 -13.70 5.47
N GLY A 43 6.80 -14.36 5.06
CA GLY A 43 6.28 -15.56 5.74
C GLY A 43 5.80 -15.29 7.17
N ASN A 44 5.54 -14.02 7.52
CA ASN A 44 5.14 -13.59 8.85
C ASN A 44 4.25 -12.33 8.76
N GLU A 45 3.08 -12.40 9.37
CA GLU A 45 2.06 -11.36 9.29
C GLU A 45 2.48 -10.06 9.99
N THR A 46 3.17 -10.15 11.12
CA THR A 46 3.67 -8.96 11.86
C THR A 46 4.74 -8.23 11.04
N GLU A 47 5.69 -8.96 10.46
CA GLU A 47 6.71 -8.36 9.58
C GLU A 47 6.09 -7.75 8.32
N ALA A 48 5.08 -8.43 7.74
CA ALA A 48 4.34 -7.93 6.60
C ALA A 48 3.58 -6.63 6.94
N ALA A 49 2.94 -6.59 8.11
CA ALA A 49 2.25 -5.39 8.61
C ALA A 49 3.21 -4.22 8.78
N TRP A 50 4.37 -4.41 9.41
CA TRP A 50 5.39 -3.38 9.56
C TRP A 50 5.97 -2.91 8.22
N ALA A 51 6.27 -3.83 7.31
CA ALA A 51 6.79 -3.49 5.98
C ALA A 51 5.78 -2.65 5.19
N THR A 52 4.51 -3.05 5.19
CA THR A 52 3.42 -2.32 4.53
C THR A 52 3.21 -0.95 5.18
N PHE A 53 3.16 -0.88 6.52
CA PHE A 53 3.03 0.36 7.27
C PHE A 53 4.12 1.37 6.91
N MET A 54 5.38 0.94 6.87
CA MET A 54 6.51 1.80 6.53
C MET A 54 6.53 2.20 5.04
N ASN A 55 6.08 1.33 4.16
CA ASN A 55 5.98 1.63 2.74
C ASN A 55 4.93 2.70 2.45
N VAL A 56 3.71 2.46 2.91
CA VAL A 56 2.56 3.35 2.67
C VAL A 56 2.68 4.64 3.49
N GLY A 57 3.11 4.54 4.74
CA GLY A 57 3.24 5.69 5.64
C GLY A 57 4.22 6.75 5.11
N TYR A 58 5.34 6.32 4.53
CA TYR A 58 6.30 7.23 3.91
C TYR A 58 6.01 7.56 2.44
N GLY A 59 4.97 7.00 1.84
CA GLY A 59 4.67 7.20 0.42
C GLY A 59 5.86 6.82 -0.48
N LYS A 60 6.49 5.67 -0.19
CA LYS A 60 7.69 5.25 -0.93
C LYS A 60 7.36 4.96 -2.39
N THR A 61 8.22 5.44 -3.28
CA THR A 61 8.12 5.21 -4.72
C THR A 61 9.37 4.51 -5.25
N ALA A 62 9.17 3.65 -6.22
CA ALA A 62 10.23 3.04 -7.02
C ALA A 62 10.34 3.77 -8.36
N GLN A 63 11.57 4.00 -8.82
CA GLN A 63 11.86 4.68 -10.08
C GLN A 63 12.07 3.71 -11.24
N SER A 64 12.03 2.41 -10.95
CA SER A 64 12.21 1.33 -11.94
C SER A 64 11.52 0.05 -11.45
N PRO A 65 11.26 -0.93 -12.33
CA PRO A 65 10.78 -2.25 -11.93
C PRO A 65 11.70 -2.98 -10.94
N LEU A 66 13.01 -2.76 -11.03
CA LEU A 66 13.97 -3.38 -10.11
C LEU A 66 13.83 -2.80 -8.69
N GLU A 67 13.69 -1.47 -8.55
CA GLU A 67 13.37 -0.85 -7.27
C GLU A 67 11.96 -1.24 -6.78
N ALA A 68 10.99 -1.41 -7.70
CA ALA A 68 9.65 -1.84 -7.35
C ALA A 68 9.62 -3.24 -6.71
N LYS A 69 10.61 -4.10 -7.00
CA LYS A 69 10.80 -5.39 -6.32
C LYS A 69 11.10 -5.19 -4.83
N GLU A 70 11.95 -4.21 -4.48
CA GLU A 70 12.30 -3.90 -3.09
C GLU A 70 11.10 -3.37 -2.27
N LEU A 71 10.06 -2.90 -2.97
CA LEU A 71 8.82 -2.42 -2.38
C LEU A 71 7.65 -3.42 -2.49
N ALA A 72 7.92 -4.66 -2.86
CA ALA A 72 6.92 -5.71 -3.13
C ALA A 72 5.89 -5.33 -4.22
N MET A 73 6.22 -4.37 -5.08
CA MET A 73 5.34 -3.93 -6.17
C MET A 73 5.61 -4.66 -7.49
N PHE A 74 6.78 -5.26 -7.65
CA PHE A 74 7.14 -6.12 -8.77
C PHE A 74 7.38 -7.55 -8.28
N ARG A 75 6.70 -8.53 -8.87
CA ARG A 75 6.80 -9.96 -8.53
C ARG A 75 7.69 -10.66 -9.53
N GLU A 76 8.83 -11.14 -9.07
CA GLU A 76 9.76 -11.91 -9.92
C GLU A 76 9.12 -13.21 -10.41
N GLY A 77 9.32 -13.54 -11.68
CA GLY A 77 8.71 -14.72 -12.30
C GLY A 77 7.24 -14.56 -12.72
N ILE A 78 6.58 -13.46 -12.30
CA ILE A 78 5.19 -13.15 -12.66
C ILE A 78 5.11 -11.87 -13.49
N ASP A 79 5.63 -10.76 -12.92
CA ASP A 79 5.62 -9.47 -13.60
C ASP A 79 6.84 -9.35 -14.54
N SER A 80 6.74 -8.54 -15.56
CA SER A 80 7.82 -8.32 -16.54
C SER A 80 7.97 -6.84 -16.87
N PHE A 81 9.02 -6.49 -17.62
CA PHE A 81 9.19 -5.14 -18.13
C PHE A 81 9.81 -5.11 -19.53
N VAL A 82 9.53 -4.03 -20.23
CA VAL A 82 10.09 -3.74 -21.56
C VAL A 82 10.95 -2.49 -21.51
N MET A 83 12.04 -2.49 -22.30
CA MET A 83 12.94 -1.34 -22.47
C MET A 83 12.41 -0.36 -23.52
N ASN A 84 11.73 -0.87 -24.54
CA ASN A 84 11.14 -0.05 -25.60
C ASN A 84 9.64 0.14 -25.33
N ARG A 85 9.22 1.39 -25.14
CA ARG A 85 7.84 1.76 -24.85
C ARG A 85 6.87 1.33 -25.95
N ASP A 86 7.30 1.36 -27.22
CA ASP A 86 6.46 0.99 -28.36
C ASP A 86 6.07 -0.49 -28.35
N ARG A 87 6.83 -1.32 -27.63
CA ARG A 87 6.55 -2.75 -27.47
C ARG A 87 5.64 -3.08 -26.28
N LEU A 88 5.30 -2.09 -25.45
CA LEU A 88 4.54 -2.34 -24.22
C LEU A 88 3.18 -2.96 -24.51
N LEU A 89 2.45 -2.40 -25.48
CA LEU A 89 1.12 -2.89 -25.85
C LEU A 89 1.17 -4.29 -26.45
N ASP A 90 2.06 -4.54 -27.40
CA ASP A 90 2.19 -5.86 -28.03
C ASP A 90 2.59 -6.94 -27.02
N THR A 91 3.50 -6.60 -26.10
CA THR A 91 3.90 -7.51 -25.02
C THR A 91 2.71 -7.81 -24.09
N ALA A 92 1.91 -6.80 -23.74
CA ALA A 92 0.73 -6.97 -22.92
C ALA A 92 -0.34 -7.84 -23.63
N LEU A 93 -0.58 -7.62 -24.91
CA LEU A 93 -1.54 -8.42 -25.69
C LEU A 93 -1.12 -9.89 -25.78
N ASN A 94 0.17 -10.15 -26.02
CA ASN A 94 0.69 -11.52 -26.04
C ASN A 94 0.54 -12.20 -24.66
N ALA A 95 0.87 -11.48 -23.57
CA ALA A 95 0.72 -12.00 -22.22
C ALA A 95 -0.75 -12.33 -21.89
N ILE A 96 -1.71 -11.48 -22.28
CA ILE A 96 -3.14 -11.74 -22.10
C ILE A 96 -3.57 -13.00 -22.88
N GLN A 97 -3.10 -13.18 -24.10
CA GLN A 97 -3.40 -14.37 -24.92
C GLN A 97 -2.90 -15.66 -24.27
N GLU A 98 -1.73 -15.63 -23.66
CA GLU A 98 -1.19 -16.77 -22.91
C GLU A 98 -1.95 -17.04 -21.62
N LEU A 99 -2.20 -16.02 -20.83
CA LEU A 99 -2.94 -16.12 -19.56
C LEU A 99 -4.39 -16.61 -19.78
N ALA A 100 -5.03 -16.21 -20.88
CA ALA A 100 -6.43 -16.55 -21.15
C ALA A 100 -6.65 -18.02 -21.50
N LYS A 101 -5.62 -18.80 -21.86
CA LYS A 101 -5.77 -20.20 -22.30
C LYS A 101 -6.39 -21.09 -21.23
N ASP A 102 -5.91 -20.94 -19.98
CA ASP A 102 -6.35 -21.76 -18.85
C ASP A 102 -6.62 -20.89 -17.61
N TYR A 103 -7.16 -19.68 -17.82
CA TYR A 103 -7.34 -18.70 -16.74
C TYR A 103 -8.28 -19.23 -15.66
N GLN A 104 -7.80 -19.18 -14.44
CA GLN A 104 -8.60 -19.38 -13.24
C GLN A 104 -8.49 -18.14 -12.37
N PRO A 105 -9.63 -17.57 -11.91
CA PRO A 105 -9.58 -16.44 -10.98
C PRO A 105 -8.78 -16.78 -9.74
N THR A 106 -7.86 -15.90 -9.37
CA THR A 106 -7.09 -16.03 -8.13
C THR A 106 -7.93 -15.54 -6.96
N TYR A 107 -8.09 -16.36 -5.95
CA TYR A 107 -8.70 -15.99 -4.68
C TYR A 107 -7.60 -15.82 -3.64
N ARG A 108 -7.72 -14.79 -2.80
CA ARG A 108 -6.81 -14.58 -1.68
C ARG A 108 -7.26 -15.40 -0.47
N ASP A 109 -6.30 -16.05 0.17
CA ASP A 109 -6.53 -16.66 1.47
C ASP A 109 -6.86 -15.59 2.52
N ASN A 110 -7.56 -15.99 3.57
CA ASN A 110 -7.78 -15.12 4.71
C ASN A 110 -6.44 -14.68 5.32
N PHE A 111 -6.43 -13.46 5.86
CA PHE A 111 -5.26 -12.89 6.53
C PHE A 111 -5.41 -13.05 8.05
N ILE A 112 -4.35 -13.50 8.71
CA ILE A 112 -4.29 -13.61 10.17
C ILE A 112 -3.75 -12.29 10.70
N MET A 113 -4.59 -11.53 11.40
CA MET A 113 -4.23 -10.20 11.85
C MET A 113 -3.26 -10.25 13.04
N PRO A 114 -2.19 -9.39 13.04
CA PRO A 114 -1.29 -9.26 14.18
C PRO A 114 -1.98 -8.72 15.45
N GLY A 115 -3.04 -7.94 15.29
CA GLY A 115 -3.91 -7.51 16.36
C GLY A 115 -3.43 -6.31 17.17
N ARG A 116 -4.09 -6.13 18.34
CA ARG A 116 -4.00 -4.94 19.21
C ARG A 116 -2.58 -4.62 19.66
N GLU A 117 -1.78 -5.61 20.02
CA GLU A 117 -0.45 -5.37 20.55
C GLU A 117 0.45 -4.71 19.50
N VAL A 118 0.47 -5.25 18.28
CA VAL A 118 1.26 -4.69 17.16
C VAL A 118 0.71 -3.31 16.74
N TRP A 119 -0.61 -3.12 16.79
CA TRP A 119 -1.21 -1.81 16.57
C TRP A 119 -0.72 -0.78 17.60
N GLN A 120 -0.68 -1.12 18.88
CA GLN A 120 -0.15 -0.24 19.93
C GLN A 120 1.34 0.04 19.76
N GLU A 121 2.12 -0.94 19.36
CA GLU A 121 3.54 -0.73 19.03
C GLU A 121 3.71 0.30 17.91
N MET A 122 2.93 0.20 16.83
CA MET A 122 2.95 1.17 15.73
C MET A 122 2.52 2.57 16.18
N GLN A 123 1.49 2.68 17.01
CA GLN A 123 1.06 3.95 17.59
C GLN A 123 2.16 4.60 18.47
N ASN A 124 2.82 3.79 19.31
CA ASN A 124 3.95 4.24 20.12
C ASN A 124 5.13 4.70 19.25
N TRP A 125 5.39 3.98 18.15
CA TRP A 125 6.41 4.38 17.20
C TRP A 125 6.08 5.71 16.52
N LEU A 126 4.84 5.92 16.09
CA LEU A 126 4.37 7.19 15.52
C LEU A 126 4.56 8.35 16.51
N GLN A 127 4.13 8.17 17.75
CA GLN A 127 4.23 9.19 18.79
C GLN A 127 5.69 9.57 19.07
N LYS A 128 6.56 8.59 19.28
CA LYS A 128 7.99 8.81 19.48
C LYS A 128 8.66 9.51 18.29
N THR A 129 8.20 9.20 17.08
CA THR A 129 8.73 9.81 15.84
C THR A 129 8.24 11.25 15.68
N HIS A 130 7.01 11.53 16.10
CA HIS A 130 6.46 12.88 16.19
C HIS A 130 7.21 13.74 17.23
N GLU A 131 7.45 13.21 18.44
CA GLU A 131 8.21 13.90 19.49
C GLU A 131 9.62 14.28 19.06
N LYS A 132 10.23 13.52 18.16
CA LYS A 132 11.51 13.83 17.52
C LYS A 132 11.40 14.87 16.39
N GLY A 133 10.20 15.35 16.06
CA GLY A 133 9.96 16.34 15.01
C GLY A 133 9.98 15.81 13.57
N TYR A 134 10.00 14.48 13.38
CA TYR A 134 9.99 13.89 12.04
C TYR A 134 8.58 13.76 11.43
N LEU A 135 7.55 13.67 12.26
CA LEU A 135 6.16 13.60 11.84
C LEU A 135 5.38 14.80 12.35
N THR A 136 4.45 15.29 11.54
CA THR A 136 3.45 16.29 11.96
C THR A 136 2.28 15.61 12.69
N PRO A 137 1.42 16.36 13.40
CA PRO A 137 0.24 15.79 14.03
C PRO A 137 -0.66 15.05 13.05
N HIS A 138 -0.79 15.56 11.81
CA HIS A 138 -1.62 14.89 10.81
C HIS A 138 -0.95 13.66 10.18
N ASP A 139 0.39 13.61 10.14
CA ASP A 139 1.11 12.39 9.76
C ASP A 139 0.87 11.27 10.78
N VAL A 140 0.81 11.59 12.08
CA VAL A 140 0.43 10.64 13.13
C VAL A 140 -1.01 10.14 12.93
N THR A 141 -1.94 11.05 12.64
CA THR A 141 -3.35 10.70 12.37
C THR A 141 -3.44 9.74 11.17
N THR A 142 -2.78 10.07 10.06
CA THR A 142 -2.75 9.23 8.86
C THR A 142 -2.08 7.89 9.13
N GLY A 143 -0.92 7.90 9.79
CA GLY A 143 -0.18 6.69 10.17
C GLY A 143 -0.98 5.76 11.08
N THR A 144 -1.77 6.32 12.03
CA THR A 144 -2.65 5.53 12.90
C THR A 144 -3.72 4.78 12.10
N GLN A 145 -4.25 5.38 11.03
CA GLN A 145 -5.21 4.69 10.15
C GLN A 145 -4.52 3.58 9.34
N ILE A 146 -3.30 3.81 8.84
CA ILE A 146 -2.53 2.77 8.15
C ILE A 146 -2.24 1.61 9.12
N ALA A 147 -1.76 1.91 10.34
CA ALA A 147 -1.52 0.90 11.37
C ALA A 147 -2.77 0.05 11.65
N ARG A 148 -3.95 0.70 11.73
CA ARG A 148 -5.21 0.01 11.94
C ARG A 148 -5.55 -0.96 10.80
N ILE A 149 -5.31 -0.58 9.55
CA ILE A 149 -5.57 -1.45 8.40
C ILE A 149 -4.68 -2.69 8.47
N VAL A 150 -3.37 -2.51 8.65
CA VAL A 150 -2.40 -3.60 8.54
C VAL A 150 -2.38 -4.55 9.75
N THR A 151 -2.97 -4.15 10.88
CA THR A 151 -3.03 -4.97 12.11
C THR A 151 -4.44 -5.45 12.47
N GLY A 152 -5.48 -4.94 11.79
CA GLY A 152 -6.89 -5.11 12.17
C GLY A 152 -7.34 -4.12 13.26
N GLY A 153 -6.43 -3.33 13.84
CA GLY A 153 -6.72 -2.38 14.92
C GLY A 153 -6.95 -3.07 16.26
N ASP A 154 -8.05 -2.71 16.93
CA ASP A 154 -8.41 -3.22 18.26
C ASP A 154 -9.07 -4.60 18.19
N VAL A 155 -8.36 -5.59 17.66
CA VAL A 155 -8.76 -6.99 17.62
C VAL A 155 -7.68 -7.84 18.29
N ASP A 156 -8.04 -9.07 18.67
CA ASP A 156 -7.08 -10.00 19.25
C ASP A 156 -6.11 -10.53 18.15
N ALA A 157 -4.88 -10.79 18.52
CA ALA A 157 -3.93 -11.45 17.64
C ALA A 157 -4.48 -12.82 17.20
N GLY A 158 -4.30 -13.15 15.92
CA GLY A 158 -4.88 -14.37 15.34
C GLY A 158 -6.30 -14.19 14.80
N THR A 159 -6.91 -13.00 14.92
CA THR A 159 -8.19 -12.71 14.26
C THR A 159 -8.06 -12.90 12.76
N VAL A 160 -8.97 -13.69 12.20
CA VAL A 160 -9.00 -13.98 10.77
C VAL A 160 -9.88 -12.96 10.05
N MET A 161 -9.31 -12.31 9.03
CA MET A 161 -10.03 -11.38 8.16
C MET A 161 -9.94 -11.84 6.71
N ASN A 162 -11.03 -11.75 5.99
CA ASN A 162 -11.06 -11.97 4.56
C ASN A 162 -10.68 -10.71 3.77
N GLU A 163 -10.62 -10.81 2.47
CA GLU A 163 -10.26 -9.71 1.58
C GLU A 163 -11.21 -8.51 1.67
N ASP A 164 -12.52 -8.77 1.81
CA ASP A 164 -13.54 -7.73 1.92
C ASP A 164 -13.44 -6.98 3.26
N ASP A 165 -13.13 -7.69 4.35
CA ASP A 165 -12.89 -7.07 5.66
C ASP A 165 -11.72 -6.07 5.60
N LEU A 166 -10.62 -6.46 4.97
CA LEU A 166 -9.44 -5.59 4.79
C LEU A 166 -9.76 -4.39 3.90
N PHE A 167 -10.50 -4.62 2.81
CA PHE A 167 -10.94 -3.53 1.93
C PHE A 167 -11.86 -2.55 2.65
N ASP A 168 -12.76 -3.04 3.51
CA ASP A 168 -13.63 -2.21 4.34
C ASP A 168 -12.85 -1.37 5.36
N LEU A 169 -11.76 -1.90 5.94
CA LEU A 169 -10.86 -1.12 6.80
C LEU A 169 -10.21 0.03 6.03
N GLU A 170 -9.70 -0.22 4.82
CA GLU A 170 -9.15 0.83 3.95
C GLU A 170 -10.19 1.91 3.63
N ARG A 171 -11.37 1.49 3.19
CA ARG A 171 -12.46 2.41 2.85
C ARG A 171 -12.88 3.29 4.03
N LYS A 172 -13.03 2.71 5.22
CA LYS A 172 -13.36 3.44 6.44
C LYS A 172 -12.27 4.45 6.80
N ALA A 173 -11.01 4.04 6.72
CA ALA A 173 -9.87 4.90 7.00
C ALA A 173 -9.77 6.06 5.99
N PHE A 174 -9.92 5.78 4.69
CA PHE A 174 -9.94 6.81 3.65
C PHE A 174 -11.04 7.85 3.90
N LEU A 175 -12.28 7.39 4.13
CA LEU A 175 -13.41 8.29 4.37
C LEU A 175 -13.25 9.13 5.64
N ALA A 176 -12.66 8.57 6.70
CA ALA A 176 -12.37 9.30 7.92
C ALA A 176 -11.35 10.41 7.68
N LEU A 177 -10.25 10.11 7.00
CA LEU A 177 -9.19 11.07 6.70
C LEU A 177 -9.63 12.15 5.71
N ALA A 178 -10.36 11.79 4.65
CA ALA A 178 -10.82 12.72 3.63
C ALA A 178 -11.76 13.82 4.17
N LYS A 179 -12.40 13.58 5.32
CA LYS A 179 -13.26 14.56 6.00
C LYS A 179 -12.50 15.59 6.83
N THR A 180 -11.21 15.34 7.12
CA THR A 180 -10.41 16.25 7.96
C THR A 180 -10.02 17.52 7.21
N GLU A 181 -9.98 18.65 7.91
CA GLU A 181 -9.54 19.91 7.31
C GLU A 181 -8.05 19.89 6.93
N GLN A 182 -7.25 19.13 7.66
CA GLN A 182 -5.82 18.96 7.39
C GLN A 182 -5.59 18.26 6.04
N THR A 183 -6.35 17.19 5.76
CA THR A 183 -6.30 16.50 4.46
C THR A 183 -6.76 17.42 3.33
N LYS A 184 -7.87 18.14 3.51
CA LYS A 184 -8.36 19.10 2.52
C LYS A 184 -7.30 20.15 2.20
N SER A 185 -6.65 20.70 3.23
CA SER A 185 -5.56 21.67 3.09
C SER A 185 -4.37 21.09 2.33
N ARG A 186 -3.97 19.82 2.61
CA ARG A 186 -2.89 19.13 1.88
C ARG A 186 -3.24 18.97 0.40
N ILE A 187 -4.45 18.52 0.11
CA ILE A 187 -4.92 18.33 -1.28
C ILE A 187 -4.94 19.66 -2.01
N GLN A 188 -5.53 20.70 -1.41
CA GLN A 188 -5.58 22.04 -2.01
C GLN A 188 -4.18 22.60 -2.28
N HIS A 189 -3.26 22.42 -1.35
CA HIS A 189 -1.88 22.85 -1.50
C HIS A 189 -1.17 22.10 -2.64
N MET A 190 -1.35 20.77 -2.70
CA MET A 190 -0.78 19.95 -3.76
C MET A 190 -1.29 20.37 -5.15
N LEU A 191 -2.59 20.64 -5.28
CA LEU A 191 -3.19 21.12 -6.54
C LEU A 191 -2.67 22.49 -6.95
N SER A 192 -2.40 23.37 -5.98
CA SER A 192 -1.95 24.74 -6.26
C SER A 192 -0.45 24.86 -6.53
N TYR A 193 0.37 24.07 -5.84
CA TYR A 193 1.83 24.25 -5.82
C TYR A 193 2.63 23.02 -6.26
N VAL A 194 1.99 21.89 -6.51
CA VAL A 194 2.63 20.60 -6.86
C VAL A 194 3.68 20.17 -5.81
N LYS A 195 3.43 20.52 -4.55
CA LYS A 195 4.31 20.21 -3.41
C LYS A 195 3.49 19.74 -2.21
N PRO A 196 3.99 18.75 -1.44
CA PRO A 196 3.33 18.35 -0.19
C PRO A 196 3.28 19.49 0.83
N LEU A 197 2.14 19.64 1.51
CA LEU A 197 2.00 20.47 2.71
C LEU A 197 2.24 19.58 3.93
N ARG A 198 3.00 20.07 4.88
CA ARG A 198 3.20 19.41 6.18
C ARG A 198 2.53 20.24 7.29
N ASN A 199 1.41 19.74 7.81
CA ASN A 199 0.58 20.39 8.83
C ASN A 199 0.23 19.45 9.99
#